data_e833ea444e506f45a03595f73bc23513
#
_entry.id   e833ea444e506f45a03595f73bc23513
#
_cell.length_a   1.000
_cell.length_b   1.000
_cell.length_c   1.000
_cell.angle_alpha   90.00
_cell.angle_beta   90.00
_cell.angle_gamma   90.00
#
_symmetry.space_group_name_H-M   'P 1'
#
loop_
_entity.id
_entity.type
_entity.pdbx_description
1 polymer ?
#
loop_
_entity_poly.entity_id
_entity_poly.type
_entity_poly.pdbx_seq_one_letter_code
_entity_poly.pdbx_strand_id
1 'polypeptide(L)'
;VMLLLIAGGVLAVSLVMRDAGVFQTAEIGVVIPEDEAQTKMVAQFISAMDSVKSVCHFQYLDQGEAMASLEEGTLDAVLSLPEQFYEDVDSGKNTPATIYFPENAPLNTRVFGELVTDGVSLLRTAEAGVYAAYDTAQIYQTEISRNQIGDVISGLYIYEAFDRTSVFQKNVYSSLGKADLHQYYFSAAVLLLFLMMGVNYGYLYQKQSRAVEEKIRIYGIG
;
A
#
# COMPACT_ATOMS: atom_id res chain seq x y z
N VAL A 1 -2.62 18.86 36.61
CA VAL A 1 -2.77 17.40 36.50
C VAL A 1 -3.52 17.04 35.21
N MET A 2 -4.69 17.59 34.95
CA MET A 2 -5.54 17.28 33.78
C MET A 2 -4.82 17.56 32.44
N LEU A 3 -4.05 18.64 32.36
CA LEU A 3 -3.25 19.04 31.19
C LEU A 3 -2.13 18.05 30.87
N LEU A 4 -1.46 17.54 31.91
CA LEU A 4 -0.44 16.51 31.78
C LEU A 4 -1.04 15.17 31.32
N LEU A 5 -2.23 14.82 31.77
CA LEU A 5 -2.94 13.61 31.33
C LEU A 5 -3.35 13.70 29.85
N ILE A 6 -3.87 14.86 29.43
CA ILE A 6 -4.24 15.07 28.02
C ILE A 6 -2.99 15.07 27.14
N ALA A 7 -1.93 15.78 27.52
CA ALA A 7 -0.66 15.77 26.79
C ALA A 7 -0.05 14.36 26.71
N GLY A 8 -0.05 13.63 27.84
CA GLY A 8 0.37 12.24 27.90
C GLY A 8 -0.48 11.31 27.01
N GLY A 9 -1.79 11.50 26.99
CA GLY A 9 -2.71 10.75 26.12
C GLY A 9 -2.47 11.01 24.63
N VAL A 10 -2.30 12.28 24.23
CA VAL A 10 -1.96 12.64 22.84
C VAL A 10 -0.61 12.06 22.43
N LEU A 11 0.38 12.09 23.33
CA LEU A 11 1.70 11.53 23.09
C LEU A 11 1.66 10.00 22.98
N ALA A 12 0.88 9.32 23.82
CA ALA A 12 0.67 7.87 23.76
C ALA A 12 -0.03 7.46 22.46
N VAL A 13 -1.10 8.16 22.05
CA VAL A 13 -1.78 7.92 20.78
C VAL A 13 -0.85 8.17 19.59
N SER A 14 -0.05 9.23 19.62
CA SER A 14 0.93 9.54 18.58
C SER A 14 2.00 8.44 18.46
N LEU A 15 2.48 7.88 19.59
CA LEU A 15 3.44 6.77 19.59
C LEU A 15 2.81 5.49 19.05
N VAL A 16 1.60 5.16 19.48
CA VAL A 16 0.87 3.97 18.97
C VAL A 16 0.58 4.10 17.48
N MET A 17 0.19 5.28 17.00
CA MET A 17 -0.04 5.51 15.55
C MET A 17 1.26 5.48 14.74
N ARG A 18 2.38 5.84 15.34
CA ARG A 18 3.69 5.71 14.70
C ARG A 18 4.09 4.25 14.51
N ASP A 19 3.83 3.41 15.51
CA ASP A 19 4.15 1.97 15.48
C ASP A 19 3.05 1.14 14.77
N ALA A 20 1.86 1.70 14.60
CA ALA A 20 0.71 1.01 13.96
C ALA A 20 0.81 0.93 12.43
N GLY A 21 2.00 1.01 11.86
CA GLY A 21 2.38 0.55 10.50
C GLY A 21 1.39 0.81 9.36
N VAL A 22 0.58 1.87 9.42
CA VAL A 22 -0.47 2.17 8.41
C VAL A 22 0.14 2.37 7.00
N PHE A 23 1.46 2.51 6.93
CA PHE A 23 2.23 2.68 5.68
C PHE A 23 3.52 1.85 5.68
N GLN A 24 3.57 0.72 6.41
CA GLN A 24 4.70 -0.18 6.28
C GLN A 24 4.63 -0.89 4.92
N THR A 25 5.78 -1.05 4.29
CA THR A 25 5.95 -1.88 3.10
C THR A 25 5.55 -3.31 3.46
N ALA A 26 4.75 -3.96 2.62
CA ALA A 26 4.36 -5.35 2.86
C ALA A 26 5.57 -6.28 2.63
N GLU A 27 5.85 -7.16 3.59
CA GLU A 27 6.88 -8.18 3.48
C GLU A 27 6.28 -9.42 2.82
N ILE A 28 6.72 -9.72 1.59
CA ILE A 28 6.15 -10.78 0.77
C ILE A 28 7.17 -11.87 0.51
N GLY A 29 6.87 -13.08 0.93
CA GLY A 29 7.63 -14.27 0.55
C GLY A 29 7.29 -14.70 -0.88
N VAL A 30 8.29 -14.98 -1.70
CA VAL A 30 8.10 -15.50 -3.06
C VAL A 30 8.77 -16.85 -3.15
N VAL A 31 7.96 -17.86 -3.43
CA VAL A 31 8.39 -19.24 -3.62
C VAL A 31 8.41 -19.55 -5.12
N ILE A 32 9.59 -19.80 -5.65
CA ILE A 32 9.82 -20.17 -7.05
C ILE A 32 10.53 -21.51 -7.06
N PRO A 33 10.07 -22.49 -7.86
CA PRO A 33 10.76 -23.77 -8.02
C PRO A 33 12.22 -23.60 -8.47
N GLU A 34 13.11 -24.47 -8.00
CA GLU A 34 14.57 -24.29 -8.15
C GLU A 34 15.05 -24.22 -9.60
N ASP A 35 14.39 -24.94 -10.51
CA ASP A 35 14.81 -25.06 -11.92
C ASP A 35 14.27 -23.96 -12.85
N GLU A 36 13.58 -22.95 -12.30
CA GLU A 36 12.88 -21.91 -13.05
C GLU A 36 13.68 -20.60 -13.18
N ALA A 37 14.78 -20.61 -13.94
CA ALA A 37 15.64 -19.43 -14.10
C ALA A 37 14.91 -18.24 -14.75
N GLN A 38 14.02 -18.47 -15.73
CA GLN A 38 13.25 -17.43 -16.40
C GLN A 38 12.22 -16.79 -15.46
N THR A 39 11.51 -17.61 -14.69
CA THR A 39 10.56 -17.15 -13.67
C THR A 39 11.26 -16.31 -12.62
N LYS A 40 12.46 -16.73 -12.16
CA LYS A 40 13.29 -15.94 -11.23
C LYS A 40 13.67 -14.58 -11.83
N MET A 41 14.09 -14.53 -13.10
CA MET A 41 14.46 -13.28 -13.77
C MET A 41 13.26 -12.31 -13.84
N VAL A 42 12.08 -12.79 -14.24
CA VAL A 42 10.86 -11.97 -14.31
C VAL A 42 10.45 -11.47 -12.93
N ALA A 43 10.47 -12.33 -11.91
CA ALA A 43 10.14 -11.96 -10.54
C ALA A 43 11.11 -10.90 -9.98
N GLN A 44 12.43 -11.06 -10.22
CA GLN A 44 13.44 -10.07 -9.84
C GLN A 44 13.24 -8.74 -10.56
N PHE A 45 12.88 -8.77 -11.83
CA PHE A 45 12.59 -7.57 -12.60
C PHE A 45 11.38 -6.80 -12.02
N ILE A 46 10.27 -7.49 -11.74
CA ILE A 46 9.09 -6.89 -11.12
C ILE A 46 9.43 -6.31 -9.74
N SER A 47 10.17 -7.06 -8.93
CA SER A 47 10.58 -6.60 -7.60
C SER A 47 11.54 -5.40 -7.63
N ALA A 48 12.22 -5.18 -8.76
CA ALA A 48 13.13 -4.05 -8.95
C ALA A 48 12.41 -2.74 -9.31
N MET A 49 11.14 -2.79 -9.71
CA MET A 49 10.36 -1.61 -10.10
C MET A 49 10.11 -0.68 -8.91
N ASP A 50 10.35 0.61 -9.06
CA ASP A 50 10.20 1.61 -7.98
C ASP A 50 8.75 1.68 -7.44
N SER A 51 7.76 1.50 -8.31
CA SER A 51 6.34 1.45 -7.91
C SER A 51 6.03 0.28 -6.98
N VAL A 52 6.67 -0.87 -7.21
CA VAL A 52 6.50 -2.08 -6.41
C VAL A 52 7.28 -1.99 -5.11
N LYS A 53 8.54 -1.55 -5.16
CA LYS A 53 9.39 -1.33 -3.97
C LYS A 53 8.79 -0.38 -2.95
N SER A 54 8.00 0.59 -3.41
CA SER A 54 7.34 1.55 -2.51
C SER A 54 6.21 0.92 -1.68
N VAL A 55 5.71 -0.25 -2.08
CA VAL A 55 4.56 -0.92 -1.47
C VAL A 55 4.92 -2.29 -0.90
N CYS A 56 5.83 -3.02 -1.56
CA CYS A 56 6.18 -4.40 -1.22
C CYS A 56 7.69 -4.60 -1.17
N HIS A 57 8.12 -5.43 -0.23
CA HIS A 57 9.48 -5.97 -0.15
C HIS A 57 9.41 -7.48 -0.36
N PHE A 58 10.12 -7.99 -1.38
CA PHE A 58 10.08 -9.40 -1.75
C PHE A 58 11.28 -10.14 -1.19
N GLN A 59 11.02 -11.28 -0.56
CA GLN A 59 12.00 -12.23 -0.05
C GLN A 59 11.82 -13.56 -0.78
N TYR A 60 12.89 -14.05 -1.42
CA TYR A 60 12.86 -15.34 -2.12
C TYR A 60 13.25 -16.43 -1.14
N LEU A 61 12.32 -17.32 -0.85
CA LEU A 61 12.42 -18.36 0.16
C LEU A 61 11.99 -19.70 -0.42
N ASP A 62 12.38 -20.79 0.23
CA ASP A 62 11.74 -22.07 -0.04
C ASP A 62 10.31 -22.12 0.56
N GLN A 63 9.53 -23.11 0.14
CA GLN A 63 8.14 -23.21 0.57
C GLN A 63 7.99 -23.42 2.07
N GLY A 64 8.90 -24.18 2.70
CA GLY A 64 8.87 -24.46 4.13
C GLY A 64 9.19 -23.22 4.96
N GLU A 65 10.25 -22.52 4.59
CA GLU A 65 10.66 -21.26 5.24
C GLU A 65 9.61 -20.16 5.08
N ALA A 66 9.05 -20.01 3.86
CA ALA A 66 8.04 -19.02 3.57
C ALA A 66 6.77 -19.24 4.41
N MET A 67 6.30 -20.48 4.51
CA MET A 67 5.11 -20.80 5.32
C MET A 67 5.35 -20.63 6.81
N ALA A 68 6.52 -21.03 7.32
CA ALA A 68 6.90 -20.81 8.72
C ALA A 68 6.95 -19.29 9.05
N SER A 69 7.56 -18.50 8.17
CA SER A 69 7.65 -17.04 8.32
C SER A 69 6.28 -16.35 8.25
N LEU A 70 5.35 -16.89 7.45
CA LEU A 70 3.96 -16.41 7.42
C LEU A 70 3.22 -16.70 8.73
N GLU A 71 3.40 -17.90 9.29
CA GLU A 71 2.80 -18.30 10.58
C GLU A 71 3.40 -17.50 11.76
N GLU A 72 4.69 -17.20 11.73
CA GLU A 72 5.38 -16.36 12.72
C GLU A 72 5.01 -14.86 12.59
N GLY A 73 4.36 -14.45 11.49
CA GLY A 73 3.97 -13.08 11.23
C GLY A 73 5.13 -12.17 10.82
N THR A 74 6.25 -12.74 10.37
CA THR A 74 7.38 -12.00 9.77
C THR A 74 7.16 -11.67 8.31
N LEU A 75 6.27 -12.42 7.62
CA LEU A 75 5.77 -12.13 6.30
C LEU A 75 4.29 -11.77 6.34
N ASP A 76 3.90 -10.83 5.50
CA ASP A 76 2.51 -10.40 5.33
C ASP A 76 1.72 -11.27 4.35
N ALA A 77 2.41 -11.85 3.36
CA ALA A 77 1.84 -12.81 2.41
C ALA A 77 2.93 -13.69 1.79
N VAL A 78 2.53 -14.82 1.22
CA VAL A 78 3.41 -15.70 0.45
C VAL A 78 2.80 -15.92 -0.94
N LEU A 79 3.56 -15.61 -1.98
CA LEU A 79 3.24 -15.90 -3.37
C LEU A 79 4.01 -17.16 -3.79
N SER A 80 3.28 -18.25 -4.07
CA SER A 80 3.85 -19.50 -4.57
C SER A 80 3.54 -19.66 -6.06
N LEU A 81 4.58 -19.75 -6.87
CA LEU A 81 4.47 -20.00 -8.29
C LEU A 81 4.56 -21.52 -8.56
N PRO A 82 3.71 -22.05 -9.46
CA PRO A 82 3.77 -23.47 -9.82
C PRO A 82 5.03 -23.80 -10.62
N GLU A 83 5.36 -25.10 -10.69
CA GLU A 83 6.36 -25.58 -11.61
C GLU A 83 5.96 -25.27 -13.06
N GLN A 84 6.95 -24.92 -13.91
CA GLN A 84 6.73 -24.56 -15.31
C GLN A 84 5.82 -23.33 -15.52
N PHE A 85 5.76 -22.42 -14.53
CA PHE A 85 4.90 -21.22 -14.60
C PHE A 85 5.14 -20.41 -15.89
N TYR A 86 6.40 -20.18 -16.25
CA TYR A 86 6.77 -19.42 -17.45
C TYR A 86 6.30 -20.14 -18.73
N GLU A 87 6.54 -21.45 -18.84
CA GLU A 87 6.14 -22.26 -20.00
C GLU A 87 4.61 -22.35 -20.12
N ASP A 88 3.93 -22.48 -19.00
CA ASP A 88 2.47 -22.52 -18.95
C ASP A 88 1.85 -21.20 -19.40
N VAL A 89 2.41 -20.06 -18.99
CA VAL A 89 2.00 -18.73 -19.49
C VAL A 89 2.28 -18.59 -20.98
N ASP A 90 3.48 -18.97 -21.44
CA ASP A 90 3.86 -18.87 -22.86
C ASP A 90 2.99 -19.78 -23.75
N SER A 91 2.66 -20.98 -23.28
CA SER A 91 1.79 -21.92 -24.01
C SER A 91 0.29 -21.61 -23.89
N GLY A 92 -0.10 -20.71 -22.98
CA GLY A 92 -1.50 -20.36 -22.70
C GLY A 92 -2.24 -21.35 -21.81
N LYS A 93 -1.53 -22.22 -21.11
CA LYS A 93 -2.13 -23.20 -20.19
C LYS A 93 -2.66 -22.56 -18.91
N ASN A 94 -2.10 -21.40 -18.51
CA ASN A 94 -2.57 -20.59 -17.39
C ASN A 94 -2.70 -21.34 -16.06
N THR A 95 -1.66 -22.05 -15.64
CA THR A 95 -1.62 -22.69 -14.32
C THR A 95 -1.61 -21.59 -13.23
N PRO A 96 -2.53 -21.62 -12.26
CA PRO A 96 -2.70 -20.53 -11.31
C PRO A 96 -1.56 -20.50 -10.29
N ALA A 97 -1.01 -19.29 -10.06
CA ALA A 97 -0.19 -19.01 -8.89
C ALA A 97 -1.08 -18.97 -7.63
N THR A 98 -0.52 -19.33 -6.49
CA THR A 98 -1.24 -19.36 -5.22
C THR A 98 -0.70 -18.29 -4.30
N ILE A 99 -1.60 -17.52 -3.66
CA ILE A 99 -1.23 -16.54 -2.63
C ILE A 99 -1.80 -17.03 -1.30
N TYR A 100 -0.92 -17.08 -0.29
CA TYR A 100 -1.30 -17.37 1.09
C TYR A 100 -1.32 -16.08 1.89
N PHE A 101 -2.41 -15.85 2.59
CA PHE A 101 -2.60 -14.71 3.50
C PHE A 101 -2.79 -15.20 4.93
N PRO A 102 -2.34 -14.44 5.95
CA PRO A 102 -2.70 -14.73 7.33
C PRO A 102 -4.20 -14.50 7.56
N GLU A 103 -4.78 -15.17 8.53
CA GLU A 103 -6.22 -15.11 8.84
C GLU A 103 -6.69 -13.68 9.14
N ASN A 104 -5.85 -12.86 9.77
CA ASN A 104 -6.09 -11.45 10.08
C ASN A 104 -5.19 -10.54 9.25
N ALA A 105 -5.29 -10.63 7.92
CA ALA A 105 -4.47 -9.86 7.00
C ALA A 105 -4.61 -8.33 7.22
N PRO A 106 -3.51 -7.60 7.48
CA PRO A 106 -3.51 -6.16 7.61
C PRO A 106 -3.83 -5.47 6.26
N LEU A 107 -4.02 -4.15 6.29
CA LEU A 107 -4.45 -3.40 5.11
C LEU A 107 -3.44 -3.48 3.95
N ASN A 108 -2.14 -3.40 4.25
CA ASN A 108 -1.06 -3.53 3.27
C ASN A 108 -1.11 -4.86 2.51
N THR A 109 -1.40 -5.96 3.20
CA THR A 109 -1.57 -7.30 2.62
C THR A 109 -2.75 -7.36 1.66
N ARG A 110 -3.87 -6.70 2.00
CA ARG A 110 -5.04 -6.60 1.10
C ARG A 110 -4.72 -5.79 -0.15
N VAL A 111 -4.01 -4.67 0.01
CA VAL A 111 -3.53 -3.86 -1.12
C VAL A 111 -2.63 -4.70 -2.03
N PHE A 112 -1.75 -5.53 -1.48
CA PHE A 112 -0.94 -6.46 -2.28
C PHE A 112 -1.81 -7.45 -3.06
N GLY A 113 -2.84 -8.03 -2.45
CA GLY A 113 -3.79 -8.92 -3.14
C GLY A 113 -4.46 -8.26 -4.34
N GLU A 114 -4.91 -7.01 -4.19
CA GLU A 114 -5.48 -6.23 -5.29
C GLU A 114 -4.44 -5.95 -6.40
N LEU A 115 -3.21 -5.57 -6.02
CA LEU A 115 -2.12 -5.36 -7.00
C LEU A 115 -1.82 -6.61 -7.82
N VAL A 116 -1.82 -7.79 -7.19
CA VAL A 116 -1.62 -9.07 -7.90
C VAL A 116 -2.80 -9.35 -8.83
N THR A 117 -4.03 -9.13 -8.37
CA THR A 117 -5.24 -9.31 -9.19
C THR A 117 -5.21 -8.41 -10.43
N ASP A 118 -4.84 -7.15 -10.25
CA ASP A 118 -4.68 -6.19 -11.36
C ASP A 118 -3.56 -6.63 -12.31
N GLY A 119 -2.42 -7.10 -11.78
CA GLY A 119 -1.30 -7.62 -12.55
C GLY A 119 -1.70 -8.83 -13.41
N VAL A 120 -2.44 -9.78 -12.84
CA VAL A 120 -2.99 -10.94 -13.58
C VAL A 120 -3.96 -10.51 -14.67
N SER A 121 -4.79 -9.50 -14.40
CA SER A 121 -5.73 -8.95 -15.40
C SER A 121 -4.98 -8.32 -16.59
N LEU A 122 -3.88 -7.60 -16.33
CA LEU A 122 -3.03 -7.06 -17.38
C LEU A 122 -2.36 -8.17 -18.20
N LEU A 123 -1.85 -9.20 -17.54
CA LEU A 123 -1.25 -10.35 -18.22
C LEU A 123 -2.26 -11.04 -19.14
N ARG A 124 -3.47 -11.33 -18.67
CA ARG A 124 -4.55 -11.90 -19.49
C ARG A 124 -4.89 -11.05 -20.69
N THR A 125 -4.87 -9.72 -20.54
CA THR A 125 -5.13 -8.81 -21.64
C THR A 125 -4.02 -8.88 -22.69
N ALA A 126 -2.76 -8.96 -22.26
CA ALA A 126 -1.62 -9.12 -23.14
C ALA A 126 -1.67 -10.45 -23.90
N GLU A 127 -1.94 -11.54 -23.23
CA GLU A 127 -2.11 -12.87 -23.84
C GLU A 127 -3.25 -12.87 -24.88
N ALA A 128 -4.40 -12.31 -24.54
CA ALA A 128 -5.51 -12.19 -25.47
C ALA A 128 -5.12 -11.43 -26.74
N GLY A 129 -4.28 -10.40 -26.62
CA GLY A 129 -3.72 -9.66 -27.75
C GLY A 129 -2.81 -10.52 -28.61
N VAL A 130 -1.94 -11.32 -28.02
CA VAL A 130 -1.06 -12.26 -28.75
C VAL A 130 -1.88 -13.30 -29.51
N TYR A 131 -2.88 -13.91 -28.87
CA TYR A 131 -3.75 -14.90 -29.51
C TYR A 131 -4.57 -14.29 -30.66
N ALA A 132 -5.16 -13.12 -30.45
CA ALA A 132 -5.95 -12.44 -31.50
C ALA A 132 -5.07 -12.09 -32.71
N ALA A 133 -3.85 -11.67 -32.49
CA ALA A 133 -2.93 -11.38 -33.60
C ALA A 133 -2.49 -12.65 -34.32
N TYR A 134 -2.24 -13.73 -33.58
CA TYR A 134 -1.90 -15.03 -34.17
C TYR A 134 -3.06 -15.61 -35.00
N ASP A 135 -4.29 -15.60 -34.49
CA ASP A 135 -5.47 -16.04 -35.20
C ASP A 135 -5.70 -15.21 -36.48
N THR A 136 -5.47 -13.90 -36.39
CA THR A 136 -5.53 -13.01 -37.55
C THR A 136 -4.49 -13.37 -38.59
N ALA A 137 -3.25 -13.61 -38.18
CA ALA A 137 -2.16 -14.03 -39.07
C ALA A 137 -2.49 -15.35 -39.79
N GLN A 138 -3.11 -16.30 -39.09
CA GLN A 138 -3.57 -17.56 -39.70
C GLN A 138 -4.69 -17.36 -40.73
N ILE A 139 -5.68 -16.52 -40.40
CA ILE A 139 -6.80 -16.22 -41.32
C ILE A 139 -6.26 -15.62 -42.64
N TYR A 140 -5.27 -14.74 -42.55
CA TYR A 140 -4.66 -14.10 -43.73
C TYR A 140 -3.51 -14.91 -44.34
N GLN A 141 -3.25 -16.12 -43.83
CA GLN A 141 -2.19 -17.05 -44.32
C GLN A 141 -0.81 -16.38 -44.39
N THR A 142 -0.46 -15.57 -43.42
CA THR A 142 0.85 -14.94 -43.30
C THR A 142 1.87 -15.94 -42.75
N GLU A 143 3.11 -15.90 -43.26
CA GLU A 143 4.21 -16.77 -42.81
C GLU A 143 4.86 -16.31 -41.50
N ILE A 144 4.14 -15.54 -40.69
CA ILE A 144 4.65 -15.02 -39.39
C ILE A 144 4.48 -16.10 -38.34
N SER A 145 5.59 -16.45 -37.65
CA SER A 145 5.54 -17.44 -36.57
C SER A 145 4.88 -16.87 -35.29
N ARG A 146 4.29 -17.77 -34.49
CA ARG A 146 3.69 -17.39 -33.19
C ARG A 146 4.70 -16.67 -32.28
N ASN A 147 5.95 -17.12 -32.25
CA ASN A 147 6.97 -16.53 -31.40
C ASN A 147 7.30 -15.09 -31.84
N GLN A 148 7.36 -14.82 -33.15
CA GLN A 148 7.58 -13.46 -33.66
C GLN A 148 6.42 -12.53 -33.31
N ILE A 149 5.19 -12.99 -33.35
CA ILE A 149 4.01 -12.23 -32.92
C ILE A 149 4.06 -11.98 -31.40
N GLY A 150 4.39 -13.02 -30.63
CA GLY A 150 4.57 -12.95 -29.19
C GLY A 150 5.60 -11.91 -28.78
N ASP A 151 6.79 -11.95 -29.40
CA ASP A 151 7.89 -11.01 -29.13
C ASP A 151 7.50 -9.56 -29.40
N VAL A 152 6.86 -9.29 -30.54
CA VAL A 152 6.45 -7.93 -30.93
C VAL A 152 5.35 -7.40 -30.00
N ILE A 153 4.32 -8.20 -29.72
CA ILE A 153 3.20 -7.78 -28.92
C ILE A 153 3.59 -7.67 -27.43
N SER A 154 4.33 -8.65 -26.90
CA SER A 154 4.86 -8.59 -25.55
C SER A 154 5.77 -7.39 -25.36
N GLY A 155 6.66 -7.10 -26.34
CA GLY A 155 7.49 -5.90 -26.32
C GLY A 155 6.66 -4.61 -26.28
N LEU A 156 5.59 -4.52 -27.07
CA LEU A 156 4.68 -3.38 -27.08
C LEU A 156 3.97 -3.23 -25.72
N TYR A 157 3.41 -4.29 -25.16
CA TYR A 157 2.75 -4.25 -23.86
C TYR A 157 3.70 -3.87 -22.73
N ILE A 158 4.91 -4.42 -22.72
CA ILE A 158 5.95 -4.08 -21.75
C ILE A 158 6.29 -2.58 -21.88
N TYR A 159 6.55 -2.10 -23.10
CA TYR A 159 6.84 -0.70 -23.34
C TYR A 159 5.72 0.22 -22.82
N GLU A 160 4.48 -0.02 -23.22
CA GLU A 160 3.32 0.77 -22.79
C GLU A 160 3.05 0.66 -21.28
N ALA A 161 3.27 -0.52 -20.68
CA ALA A 161 3.12 -0.72 -19.24
C ALA A 161 4.15 0.09 -18.42
N PHE A 162 5.37 0.25 -18.97
CA PHE A 162 6.42 1.04 -18.31
C PHE A 162 6.34 2.53 -18.58
N ASP A 163 5.80 2.95 -19.73
CA ASP A 163 5.62 4.36 -20.05
C ASP A 163 4.33 4.98 -19.46
N ARG A 164 3.67 4.27 -18.53
CA ARG A 164 2.45 4.75 -17.83
C ARG A 164 2.64 6.09 -17.13
N THR A 165 3.86 6.45 -16.75
CA THR A 165 4.17 7.77 -16.18
C THR A 165 3.96 8.91 -17.15
N SER A 166 3.98 8.66 -18.47
CA SER A 166 3.66 9.65 -19.51
C SER A 166 2.15 9.86 -19.69
N VAL A 167 1.34 8.82 -19.39
CA VAL A 167 -0.11 8.86 -19.53
C VAL A 167 -0.79 9.59 -18.37
N PHE A 168 -0.21 9.56 -17.17
CA PHE A 168 -0.77 10.17 -15.97
C PHE A 168 0.22 11.12 -15.31
N GLN A 169 -0.08 12.42 -15.35
CA GLN A 169 0.63 13.40 -14.53
C GLN A 169 0.00 13.41 -13.13
N LYS A 170 0.71 12.88 -12.12
CA LYS A 170 0.29 12.94 -10.73
C LYS A 170 0.50 14.35 -10.17
N ASN A 171 -0.54 15.16 -10.18
CA ASN A 171 -0.56 16.44 -9.48
C ASN A 171 -1.17 16.23 -8.09
N VAL A 172 -0.35 16.22 -7.06
CA VAL A 172 -0.82 16.13 -5.67
C VAL A 172 -1.19 17.53 -5.18
N TYR A 173 -2.47 17.82 -5.14
CA TYR A 173 -2.98 19.00 -4.47
C TYR A 173 -3.26 18.65 -3.00
N SER A 174 -2.36 19.02 -2.12
CA SER A 174 -2.59 18.91 -0.69
C SER A 174 -3.11 20.24 -0.17
N SER A 175 -4.30 20.25 0.42
CA SER A 175 -4.83 21.39 1.18
C SER A 175 -3.97 21.73 2.41
N LEU A 176 -3.10 20.80 2.80
CA LEU A 176 -2.17 20.91 3.94
C LEU A 176 -0.76 21.35 3.50
N GLY A 177 -0.54 21.62 2.21
CA GLY A 177 0.78 21.95 1.66
C GLY A 177 1.76 20.78 1.80
N LYS A 178 2.96 21.04 2.35
CA LYS A 178 4.00 20.02 2.58
C LYS A 178 3.93 19.36 3.97
N ALA A 179 2.88 19.65 4.76
CA ALA A 179 2.77 19.09 6.09
C ALA A 179 2.38 17.61 6.03
N ASP A 180 3.12 16.79 6.74
CA ASP A 180 2.80 15.37 6.90
C ASP A 180 1.51 15.18 7.71
N LEU A 181 0.82 14.08 7.48
CA LEU A 181 -0.45 13.77 8.15
C LEU A 181 -0.34 13.82 9.68
N HIS A 182 0.77 13.33 10.24
CA HIS A 182 1.02 13.38 11.67
C HIS A 182 1.21 14.82 12.19
N GLN A 183 1.83 15.71 11.43
CA GLN A 183 1.98 17.13 11.78
C GLN A 183 0.61 17.83 11.81
N TYR A 184 -0.27 17.48 10.88
CA TYR A 184 -1.63 17.99 10.85
C TYR A 184 -2.41 17.57 12.11
N TYR A 185 -2.44 16.28 12.43
CA TYR A 185 -3.15 15.81 13.62
C TYR A 185 -2.57 16.35 14.92
N PHE A 186 -1.24 16.45 15.01
CA PHE A 186 -0.57 17.06 16.15
C PHE A 186 -0.97 18.53 16.31
N SER A 187 -0.94 19.31 15.23
CA SER A 187 -1.36 20.72 15.25
C SER A 187 -2.82 20.88 15.63
N ALA A 188 -3.71 20.03 15.10
CA ALA A 188 -5.12 20.02 15.45
C ALA A 188 -5.34 19.69 16.93
N ALA A 189 -4.63 18.72 17.48
CA ALA A 189 -4.69 18.34 18.89
C ALA A 189 -4.21 19.50 19.80
N VAL A 190 -3.11 20.17 19.44
CA VAL A 190 -2.60 21.34 20.16
C VAL A 190 -3.63 22.48 20.14
N LEU A 191 -4.22 22.76 18.98
CA LEU A 191 -5.24 23.79 18.83
C LEU A 191 -6.48 23.51 19.68
N LEU A 192 -6.94 22.24 19.67
CA LEU A 192 -8.06 21.78 20.49
C LEU A 192 -7.76 21.93 21.97
N LEU A 193 -6.55 21.63 22.40
CA LEU A 193 -6.07 21.80 23.77
C LEU A 193 -6.09 23.28 24.19
N PHE A 194 -5.66 24.21 23.33
CA PHE A 194 -5.76 25.64 23.57
C PHE A 194 -7.21 26.13 23.68
N LEU A 195 -8.10 25.63 22.81
CA LEU A 195 -9.54 25.94 22.90
C LEU A 195 -10.15 25.46 24.21
N MET A 196 -9.85 24.23 24.62
CA MET A 196 -10.32 23.71 25.92
C MET A 196 -9.81 24.52 27.11
N MET A 197 -8.56 24.96 27.07
CA MET A 197 -8.00 25.87 28.07
C MET A 197 -8.74 27.21 28.09
N GLY A 198 -8.98 27.81 26.92
CA GLY A 198 -9.70 29.08 26.81
C GLY A 198 -11.09 29.01 27.42
N VAL A 199 -11.84 27.96 27.19
CA VAL A 199 -13.17 27.74 27.80
C VAL A 199 -13.09 27.64 29.33
N ASN A 200 -12.11 26.87 29.85
CA ASN A 200 -11.89 26.74 31.29
C ASN A 200 -11.49 28.08 31.95
N TYR A 201 -10.63 28.85 31.29
CA TYR A 201 -10.22 30.16 31.75
C TYR A 201 -11.42 31.14 31.77
N GLY A 202 -12.23 31.14 30.72
CA GLY A 202 -13.45 31.95 30.66
C GLY A 202 -14.43 31.64 31.81
N TYR A 203 -14.60 30.35 32.12
CA TYR A 203 -15.43 29.92 33.24
C TYR A 203 -14.89 30.37 34.61
N LEU A 204 -13.58 30.24 34.83
CA LEU A 204 -12.93 30.68 36.07
C LEU A 204 -13.02 32.21 36.24
N TYR A 205 -12.82 32.96 35.13
CA TYR A 205 -12.93 34.42 35.14
C TYR A 205 -14.35 34.88 35.49
N GLN A 206 -15.38 34.28 34.89
CA GLN A 206 -16.79 34.60 35.24
C GLN A 206 -17.11 34.29 36.68
N LYS A 207 -16.62 33.18 37.23
CA LYS A 207 -16.87 32.80 38.64
C LYS A 207 -16.16 33.75 39.59
N GLN A 208 -14.96 34.20 39.26
CA GLN A 208 -14.19 35.16 40.06
C GLN A 208 -14.84 36.56 40.02
N SER A 209 -15.33 37.00 38.85
CA SER A 209 -16.07 38.24 38.69
C SER A 209 -17.34 38.30 39.56
N ARG A 210 -18.13 37.26 39.57
CA ARG A 210 -19.33 37.16 40.44
C ARG A 210 -19.00 37.23 41.92
N ALA A 211 -17.98 36.54 42.36
CA ALA A 211 -17.54 36.57 43.75
C ALA A 211 -17.00 37.93 44.16
N VAL A 212 -16.39 38.67 43.26
CA VAL A 212 -15.93 40.07 43.48
C VAL A 212 -17.13 41.02 43.53
N GLU A 213 -18.08 40.90 42.61
CA GLU A 213 -19.32 41.69 42.62
C GLU A 213 -20.13 41.50 43.88
N GLU A 214 -20.28 40.28 44.36
CA GLU A 214 -20.97 39.97 45.62
C GLU A 214 -20.27 40.64 46.84
N LYS A 215 -18.94 40.60 46.88
CA LYS A 215 -18.15 41.28 47.91
C LYS A 215 -18.29 42.79 47.84
N ILE A 216 -18.21 43.40 46.66
CA ILE A 216 -18.37 44.83 46.46
C ILE A 216 -19.77 45.27 46.95
N ARG A 217 -20.80 44.46 46.65
CA ARG A 217 -22.16 44.72 47.07
C ARG A 217 -22.34 44.63 48.59
N ILE A 218 -21.64 43.70 49.26
CA ILE A 218 -21.67 43.56 50.73
C ILE A 218 -20.99 44.79 51.40
N TYR A 219 -19.98 45.38 50.81
CA TYR A 219 -19.25 46.55 51.32
C TYR A 219 -19.92 47.88 50.96
N GLY A 220 -21.09 47.86 50.29
CA GLY A 220 -21.84 49.09 49.98
C GLY A 220 -21.17 50.01 49.00
N ILE A 221 -20.21 49.57 48.20
CA ILE A 221 -19.55 50.28 47.14
C ILE A 221 -20.24 49.92 45.83
N GLY A 222 -21.37 50.53 45.54
CA GLY A 222 -22.10 50.36 44.31
C GLY A 222 -22.91 51.59 43.99
#